data_a50cc101b78bff3892338c35dc9e284f
#
_entry.id   a50cc101b78bff3892338c35dc9e284f
#
_cell.length_a   1.000
_cell.length_b   1.000
_cell.length_c   1.000
_cell.angle_alpha   90.00
_cell.angle_beta   90.00
_cell.angle_gamma   90.00
#
_symmetry.space_group_name_H-M   'P 1'
#
loop_
_entity.id
_entity.type
_entity.pdbx_description
1 polymer ?
#
loop_
_entity_poly.entity_id
_entity_poly.type
_entity_poly.pdbx_seq_one_letter_code
_entity_poly.pdbx_strand_id
1 'polypeptide(L)'
;MPRTPGGRLAGLALLALSVAAGAGCSSVGYYAQAAQGHLQMLAAARPIDDWLQDPQAPEALRARLALARQMRTFAAQELGLPDNRSYTAYADLKRSAVVWNVFATPELSLTLKTWCYPLFGCASYRGYFDPAAAQRTAETLKAEGYDVNVAPVPAYSTLGWTNWLGGDPLLNTFIQWPEAELARLIFHELAHQVLYVKDDTAFNESFATAVERAGVRRWIAHRGDAGLAQAYAQYERRRADFLGLLLEHRAQLAEAFGAAADDATRRARKRAVFEHLQASYRRIKDERWGGFAGYDRFFDRELNTAHLAAVGAYNDWVPAFEALLQREGGALPRFFAAAERLAALPKGERDAALRALVPAGANARTAAGGG
;
A
#
# COMPACT_ATOMS: atom_id res chain seq x y z
N MET A 1 15.61 -5.01 65.22
CA MET A 1 15.44 -6.05 64.21
C MET A 1 15.61 -5.43 62.84
N PRO A 2 16.62 -5.77 62.05
CA PRO A 2 16.83 -5.16 60.72
C PRO A 2 15.92 -5.82 59.69
N ARG A 3 15.20 -4.99 58.94
CA ARG A 3 14.37 -5.43 57.78
C ARG A 3 15.27 -5.84 56.61
N THR A 4 15.15 -7.09 56.17
CA THR A 4 15.90 -7.66 55.07
C THR A 4 15.57 -6.99 53.74
N PRO A 5 16.57 -6.68 52.89
CA PRO A 5 16.36 -6.03 51.58
C PRO A 5 15.81 -6.93 50.49
N GLY A 6 15.55 -8.22 50.76
CA GLY A 6 15.13 -9.20 49.76
C GLY A 6 13.70 -9.04 49.17
N GLY A 7 12.78 -8.40 49.90
CA GLY A 7 11.39 -8.27 49.47
C GLY A 7 11.13 -7.24 48.36
N ARG A 8 11.99 -6.23 48.21
CA ARG A 8 11.85 -5.22 47.15
C ARG A 8 12.39 -5.67 45.80
N LEU A 9 13.42 -6.50 45.81
CA LEU A 9 13.99 -7.08 44.58
C LEU A 9 13.07 -8.14 43.98
N ALA A 10 12.41 -8.96 44.79
CA ALA A 10 11.43 -9.95 44.33
C ALA A 10 10.17 -9.30 43.73
N GLY A 11 9.70 -8.17 44.30
CA GLY A 11 8.57 -7.40 43.75
C GLY A 11 8.89 -6.72 42.41
N LEU A 12 10.10 -6.19 42.22
CA LEU A 12 10.55 -5.61 40.97
C LEU A 12 10.76 -6.66 39.89
N ALA A 13 11.26 -7.84 40.22
CA ALA A 13 11.42 -8.96 39.28
C ALA A 13 10.06 -9.51 38.80
N LEU A 14 9.07 -9.65 39.70
CA LEU A 14 7.71 -10.05 39.36
C LEU A 14 6.99 -9.00 38.50
N LEU A 15 7.17 -7.71 38.75
CA LEU A 15 6.61 -6.64 37.92
C LEU A 15 7.24 -6.62 36.51
N ALA A 16 8.56 -6.81 36.43
CA ALA A 16 9.28 -6.91 35.14
C ALA A 16 8.87 -8.15 34.33
N LEU A 17 8.64 -9.30 34.99
CA LEU A 17 8.14 -10.51 34.35
C LEU A 17 6.69 -10.34 33.84
N SER A 18 5.82 -9.68 34.61
CA SER A 18 4.43 -9.45 34.20
C SER A 18 4.33 -8.45 33.04
N VAL A 19 5.19 -7.42 32.98
CA VAL A 19 5.26 -6.50 31.83
C VAL A 19 5.83 -7.19 30.59
N ALA A 20 6.86 -8.03 30.73
CA ALA A 20 7.43 -8.82 29.64
C ALA A 20 6.43 -9.87 29.12
N ALA A 21 5.65 -10.50 29.99
CA ALA A 21 4.59 -11.43 29.60
C ALA A 21 3.44 -10.73 28.86
N GLY A 22 3.03 -9.54 29.27
CA GLY A 22 1.98 -8.75 28.63
C GLY A 22 2.37 -8.29 27.21
N ALA A 23 3.60 -7.83 27.01
CA ALA A 23 4.13 -7.46 25.69
C ALA A 23 4.31 -8.69 24.76
N GLY A 24 4.70 -9.83 25.31
CA GLY A 24 4.80 -11.09 24.56
C GLY A 24 3.45 -11.60 24.08
N CYS A 25 2.40 -11.56 24.90
CA CYS A 25 1.07 -12.03 24.56
C CYS A 25 0.42 -11.22 23.41
N SER A 26 0.63 -9.89 23.37
CA SER A 26 0.09 -9.05 22.29
C SER A 26 0.74 -9.32 20.93
N SER A 27 2.03 -9.65 20.91
CA SER A 27 2.75 -10.00 19.69
C SER A 27 2.37 -11.40 19.20
N VAL A 28 2.27 -12.38 20.09
CA VAL A 28 1.83 -13.75 19.75
C VAL A 28 0.41 -13.75 19.19
N GLY A 29 -0.52 -13.03 19.82
CA GLY A 29 -1.89 -12.87 19.31
C GLY A 29 -1.95 -12.22 17.91
N TYR A 30 -1.08 -11.25 17.66
CA TYR A 30 -0.97 -10.63 16.35
C TYR A 30 -0.50 -11.60 15.27
N TYR A 31 0.56 -12.37 15.52
CA TYR A 31 1.05 -13.38 14.57
C TYR A 31 0.03 -14.51 14.35
N ALA A 32 -0.65 -14.93 15.42
CA ALA A 32 -1.67 -15.97 15.34
C ALA A 32 -2.83 -15.54 14.41
N GLN A 33 -3.36 -14.31 14.55
CA GLN A 33 -4.42 -13.81 13.68
C GLN A 33 -3.95 -13.62 12.23
N ALA A 34 -2.69 -13.21 12.01
CA ALA A 34 -2.13 -13.06 10.68
C ALA A 34 -1.99 -14.42 9.97
N ALA A 35 -1.43 -15.42 10.66
CA ALA A 35 -1.33 -16.78 10.15
C ALA A 35 -2.71 -17.42 9.90
N GLN A 36 -3.65 -17.28 10.84
CA GLN A 36 -5.01 -17.79 10.69
C GLN A 36 -5.73 -17.13 9.50
N GLY A 37 -5.66 -15.79 9.37
CA GLY A 37 -6.29 -15.07 8.28
C GLY A 37 -5.73 -15.46 6.91
N HIS A 38 -4.42 -15.64 6.82
CA HIS A 38 -3.76 -16.12 5.61
C HIS A 38 -4.18 -17.56 5.26
N LEU A 39 -4.16 -18.48 6.22
CA LEU A 39 -4.59 -19.86 6.01
C LEU A 39 -6.07 -19.98 5.61
N GLN A 40 -6.95 -19.15 6.19
CA GLN A 40 -8.36 -19.08 5.80
C GLN A 40 -8.51 -18.59 4.35
N MET A 41 -7.73 -17.60 3.93
CA MET A 41 -7.72 -17.12 2.55
C MET A 41 -7.27 -18.23 1.57
N LEU A 42 -6.21 -18.95 1.88
CA LEU A 42 -5.74 -20.08 1.07
C LEU A 42 -6.73 -21.24 1.04
N ALA A 43 -7.35 -21.57 2.17
CA ALA A 43 -8.37 -22.62 2.25
C ALA A 43 -9.64 -22.31 1.45
N ALA A 44 -9.96 -21.02 1.26
CA ALA A 44 -11.08 -20.57 0.42
C ALA A 44 -10.72 -20.51 -1.08
N ALA A 45 -9.44 -20.63 -1.41
CA ALA A 45 -8.96 -20.53 -2.79
C ALA A 45 -9.25 -21.83 -3.59
N ARG A 46 -9.83 -21.65 -4.78
CA ARG A 46 -10.09 -22.73 -5.74
C ARG A 46 -9.44 -22.37 -7.07
N PRO A 47 -8.82 -23.31 -7.82
CA PRO A 47 -8.22 -23.05 -9.11
C PRO A 47 -9.20 -22.35 -10.08
N ILE A 48 -8.70 -21.42 -10.88
CA ILE A 48 -9.53 -20.72 -11.88
C ILE A 48 -10.12 -21.69 -12.87
N ASP A 49 -9.37 -22.71 -13.31
CA ASP A 49 -9.85 -23.67 -14.28
C ASP A 49 -11.04 -24.48 -13.78
N ASP A 50 -11.10 -24.78 -12.48
CA ASP A 50 -12.26 -25.44 -11.85
C ASP A 50 -13.49 -24.53 -11.87
N TRP A 51 -13.31 -23.22 -11.64
CA TRP A 51 -14.39 -22.22 -11.73
C TRP A 51 -14.91 -22.06 -13.16
N LEU A 52 -14.04 -22.09 -14.15
CA LEU A 52 -14.40 -21.93 -15.56
C LEU A 52 -15.19 -23.14 -16.08
N GLN A 53 -14.93 -24.33 -15.55
CA GLN A 53 -15.62 -25.56 -15.91
C GLN A 53 -16.89 -25.81 -15.10
N ASP A 54 -17.13 -25.07 -14.02
CA ASP A 54 -18.27 -25.23 -13.12
C ASP A 54 -19.53 -24.59 -13.71
N PRO A 55 -20.56 -25.39 -14.09
CA PRO A 55 -21.79 -24.86 -14.64
C PRO A 55 -22.63 -24.08 -13.62
N GLN A 56 -22.36 -24.25 -12.32
CA GLN A 56 -23.04 -23.54 -11.24
C GLN A 56 -22.38 -22.18 -10.92
N ALA A 57 -21.16 -21.93 -11.44
CA ALA A 57 -20.49 -20.66 -11.22
C ALA A 57 -21.21 -19.54 -12.01
N PRO A 58 -21.44 -18.36 -11.38
CA PRO A 58 -22.03 -17.21 -12.07
C PRO A 58 -21.30 -16.86 -13.34
N GLU A 59 -22.00 -16.65 -14.46
CA GLU A 59 -21.38 -16.33 -15.75
C GLU A 59 -20.50 -15.07 -15.66
N ALA A 60 -20.97 -14.04 -14.98
CA ALA A 60 -20.18 -12.82 -14.77
C ALA A 60 -18.85 -13.10 -14.04
N LEU A 61 -18.83 -13.98 -13.05
CA LEU A 61 -17.60 -14.37 -12.36
C LEU A 61 -16.69 -15.16 -13.30
N ARG A 62 -17.20 -16.13 -14.05
CA ARG A 62 -16.42 -16.90 -15.03
C ARG A 62 -15.76 -15.99 -16.06
N ALA A 63 -16.50 -15.01 -16.60
CA ALA A 63 -15.94 -14.02 -17.54
C ALA A 63 -14.79 -13.21 -16.91
N ARG A 64 -14.93 -12.77 -15.67
CA ARG A 64 -13.88 -12.04 -14.95
C ARG A 64 -12.65 -12.89 -14.67
N LEU A 65 -12.83 -14.16 -14.28
CA LEU A 65 -11.74 -15.11 -14.06
C LEU A 65 -11.01 -15.46 -15.35
N ALA A 66 -11.74 -15.65 -16.47
CA ALA A 66 -11.14 -15.84 -17.77
C ALA A 66 -10.27 -14.65 -18.20
N LEU A 67 -10.75 -13.42 -17.96
CA LEU A 67 -10.01 -12.20 -18.23
C LEU A 67 -8.75 -12.10 -17.36
N ALA A 68 -8.86 -12.38 -16.05
CA ALA A 68 -7.71 -12.37 -15.14
C ALA A 68 -6.66 -13.43 -15.54
N ARG A 69 -7.08 -14.61 -16.02
CA ARG A 69 -6.18 -15.63 -16.56
C ARG A 69 -5.43 -15.13 -17.80
N GLN A 70 -6.11 -14.41 -18.70
CA GLN A 70 -5.44 -13.77 -19.86
C GLN A 70 -4.39 -12.74 -19.40
N MET A 71 -4.72 -11.88 -18.42
CA MET A 71 -3.78 -10.92 -17.86
C MET A 71 -2.57 -11.61 -17.24
N ARG A 72 -2.79 -12.72 -16.51
CA ARG A 72 -1.72 -13.49 -15.90
C ARG A 72 -0.77 -14.10 -16.92
N THR A 73 -1.33 -14.67 -18.02
CA THR A 73 -0.56 -15.20 -19.15
C THR A 73 0.24 -14.08 -19.83
N PHE A 74 -0.40 -12.95 -20.11
CA PHE A 74 0.25 -11.77 -20.67
C PHE A 74 1.38 -11.24 -19.79
N ALA A 75 1.19 -11.22 -18.48
CA ALA A 75 2.21 -10.80 -17.52
C ALA A 75 3.49 -11.64 -17.63
N ALA A 76 3.35 -12.96 -17.78
CA ALA A 76 4.49 -13.86 -17.93
C ALA A 76 5.15 -13.74 -19.32
N GLN A 77 4.36 -13.76 -20.39
CA GLN A 77 4.86 -13.85 -21.75
C GLN A 77 5.38 -12.51 -22.30
N GLU A 78 4.66 -11.41 -22.02
CA GLU A 78 4.92 -10.10 -22.63
C GLU A 78 5.64 -9.12 -21.68
N LEU A 79 5.47 -9.30 -20.37
CA LEU A 79 6.10 -8.42 -19.38
C LEU A 79 7.32 -9.05 -18.70
N GLY A 80 7.55 -10.36 -18.86
CA GLY A 80 8.63 -11.08 -18.18
C GLY A 80 8.45 -11.17 -16.67
N LEU A 81 7.20 -11.06 -16.20
CA LEU A 81 6.87 -11.23 -14.79
C LEU A 81 6.84 -12.73 -14.41
N PRO A 82 7.02 -13.10 -13.12
CA PRO A 82 7.15 -14.48 -12.72
C PRO A 82 5.98 -15.36 -13.15
N ASP A 83 6.26 -16.49 -13.79
CA ASP A 83 5.27 -17.52 -14.09
C ASP A 83 5.23 -18.57 -12.97
N ASN A 84 4.35 -18.34 -12.00
CA ASN A 84 4.19 -19.14 -10.80
C ASN A 84 2.71 -19.31 -10.44
N ARG A 85 2.40 -19.79 -9.23
CA ARG A 85 1.02 -20.10 -8.81
C ARG A 85 0.21 -18.89 -8.36
N SER A 86 0.81 -17.70 -8.16
CA SER A 86 0.07 -16.50 -7.78
C SER A 86 -0.92 -16.10 -8.86
N TYR A 87 -2.15 -15.76 -8.45
CA TYR A 87 -3.27 -15.34 -9.30
C TYR A 87 -3.77 -16.40 -10.29
N THR A 88 -3.54 -17.69 -9.96
CA THR A 88 -4.10 -18.85 -10.69
C THR A 88 -5.30 -19.49 -9.97
N ALA A 89 -5.62 -19.01 -8.77
CA ALA A 89 -6.79 -19.42 -7.99
C ALA A 89 -7.63 -18.20 -7.60
N TYR A 90 -8.88 -18.42 -7.22
CA TYR A 90 -9.81 -17.39 -6.73
C TYR A 90 -10.41 -17.78 -5.39
N ALA A 91 -10.47 -16.83 -4.45
CA ALA A 91 -11.12 -16.97 -3.15
C ALA A 91 -12.19 -15.89 -2.94
N ASP A 92 -13.41 -16.31 -2.59
CA ASP A 92 -14.47 -15.42 -2.14
C ASP A 92 -14.46 -15.35 -0.61
N LEU A 93 -13.94 -14.27 -0.07
CA LEU A 93 -13.81 -14.05 1.38
C LEU A 93 -15.10 -13.56 2.05
N LYS A 94 -16.17 -13.31 1.27
CA LYS A 94 -17.46 -12.78 1.76
C LYS A 94 -17.33 -11.47 2.56
N ARG A 95 -16.31 -10.66 2.26
CA ARG A 95 -16.04 -9.37 2.92
C ARG A 95 -15.43 -8.37 1.93
N SER A 96 -15.49 -7.07 2.27
CA SER A 96 -15.13 -5.97 1.36
C SER A 96 -13.63 -5.66 1.34
N ALA A 97 -12.84 -6.21 2.25
CA ALA A 97 -11.39 -6.04 2.30
C ALA A 97 -10.74 -7.33 2.80
N VAL A 98 -9.51 -7.59 2.41
CA VAL A 98 -8.76 -8.75 2.88
C VAL A 98 -8.04 -8.44 4.20
N VAL A 99 -7.50 -7.22 4.32
CA VAL A 99 -6.76 -6.72 5.50
C VAL A 99 -7.20 -5.29 5.81
N TRP A 100 -7.12 -4.89 7.06
CA TRP A 100 -7.28 -3.50 7.52
C TRP A 100 -5.96 -3.02 8.07
N ASN A 101 -5.34 -2.05 7.39
CA ASN A 101 -4.09 -1.44 7.82
C ASN A 101 -4.36 -0.27 8.76
N VAL A 102 -3.76 -0.32 9.95
CA VAL A 102 -3.78 0.78 10.93
C VAL A 102 -2.52 1.61 10.73
N PHE A 103 -2.70 2.87 10.36
CA PHE A 103 -1.66 3.89 10.31
C PHE A 103 -1.84 4.84 11.48
N ALA A 104 -0.75 5.29 12.10
CA ALA A 104 -0.80 6.25 13.18
C ALA A 104 0.34 7.27 13.09
N THR A 105 0.05 8.52 13.48
CA THR A 105 1.05 9.59 13.63
C THR A 105 0.81 10.32 14.94
N PRO A 106 1.83 10.91 15.60
CA PRO A 106 1.57 11.93 16.61
C PRO A 106 0.71 13.04 16.00
N GLU A 107 -0.15 13.68 16.79
CA GLU A 107 -1.16 14.64 16.33
C GLU A 107 -0.60 15.75 15.41
N LEU A 108 0.60 16.24 15.71
CA LEU A 108 1.27 17.35 15.02
C LEU A 108 2.53 16.89 14.28
N SER A 109 2.52 15.67 13.71
CA SER A 109 3.65 15.10 12.98
C SER A 109 3.18 14.30 11.75
N LEU A 110 3.95 14.33 10.68
CA LEU A 110 3.78 13.48 9.50
C LEU A 110 4.60 12.17 9.58
N THR A 111 5.30 11.96 10.71
CA THR A 111 6.09 10.74 10.90
C THR A 111 5.17 9.60 11.31
N LEU A 112 5.07 8.57 10.46
CA LEU A 112 4.29 7.37 10.77
C LEU A 112 4.92 6.58 11.91
N LYS A 113 4.07 6.09 12.82
CA LYS A 113 4.44 5.09 13.81
C LYS A 113 4.94 3.84 13.09
N THR A 114 6.06 3.30 13.53
CA THR A 114 6.67 2.10 12.97
C THR A 114 6.45 0.91 13.91
N TRP A 115 6.10 -0.25 13.33
CA TRP A 115 6.01 -1.53 14.02
C TRP A 115 7.09 -2.46 13.47
N CYS A 116 7.95 -2.97 14.35
CA CYS A 116 9.04 -3.84 13.96
C CYS A 116 8.73 -5.30 14.30
N TYR A 117 9.00 -6.19 13.36
CA TYR A 117 8.73 -7.62 13.43
C TYR A 117 10.05 -8.38 13.26
N PRO A 118 10.40 -9.35 14.14
CA PRO A 118 11.71 -10.02 14.11
C PRO A 118 12.08 -10.64 12.76
N LEU A 119 11.10 -11.16 12.02
CA LEU A 119 11.34 -11.85 10.74
C LEU A 119 11.15 -10.95 9.51
N PHE A 120 10.26 -9.94 9.60
CA PHE A 120 9.79 -9.17 8.44
C PHE A 120 10.31 -7.74 8.40
N GLY A 121 11.10 -7.32 9.39
CA GLY A 121 11.58 -5.94 9.51
C GLY A 121 10.53 -4.99 10.06
N CYS A 122 10.64 -3.70 9.74
CA CYS A 122 9.77 -2.66 10.27
C CYS A 122 8.81 -2.15 9.20
N ALA A 123 7.54 -1.95 9.56
CA ALA A 123 6.51 -1.40 8.69
C ALA A 123 5.88 -0.14 9.31
N SER A 124 5.50 0.81 8.49
CA SER A 124 4.82 2.04 8.89
C SER A 124 3.30 1.85 9.07
N TYR A 125 2.84 0.62 9.14
CA TYR A 125 1.45 0.24 9.42
C TYR A 125 1.39 -1.11 10.12
N ARG A 126 0.22 -1.41 10.68
CA ARG A 126 -0.06 -2.73 11.25
C ARG A 126 -1.34 -3.31 10.64
N GLY A 127 -1.21 -4.44 9.93
CA GLY A 127 -2.31 -5.08 9.20
C GLY A 127 -3.07 -6.09 10.04
N TYR A 128 -4.39 -6.13 9.89
CA TYR A 128 -5.28 -7.07 10.58
C TYR A 128 -6.24 -7.73 9.61
N PHE A 129 -6.39 -9.05 9.69
CA PHE A 129 -7.43 -9.80 8.97
C PHE A 129 -8.82 -9.65 9.62
N ASP A 130 -8.87 -9.25 10.89
CA ASP A 130 -10.10 -8.95 11.63
C ASP A 130 -10.29 -7.43 11.75
N PRO A 131 -11.37 -6.85 11.17
CA PRO A 131 -11.65 -5.42 11.27
C PRO A 131 -11.88 -4.95 12.70
N ALA A 132 -12.45 -5.79 13.58
CA ALA A 132 -12.66 -5.43 14.98
C ALA A 132 -11.33 -5.32 15.73
N ALA A 133 -10.33 -6.16 15.43
CA ALA A 133 -9.00 -6.04 16.00
C ALA A 133 -8.27 -4.78 15.52
N ALA A 134 -8.42 -4.41 14.23
CA ALA A 134 -7.90 -3.15 13.71
C ALA A 134 -8.52 -1.96 14.43
N GLN A 135 -9.84 -1.98 14.63
CA GLN A 135 -10.56 -0.90 15.32
C GLN A 135 -10.15 -0.77 16.78
N ARG A 136 -10.04 -1.88 17.54
CA ARG A 136 -9.53 -1.85 18.94
C ARG A 136 -8.14 -1.24 19.01
N THR A 137 -7.23 -1.59 18.10
CA THR A 137 -5.89 -0.98 18.04
C THR A 137 -5.96 0.51 17.74
N ALA A 138 -6.85 0.93 16.83
CA ALA A 138 -7.04 2.33 16.50
C ALA A 138 -7.55 3.13 17.71
N GLU A 139 -8.50 2.60 18.47
CA GLU A 139 -9.03 3.23 19.69
C GLU A 139 -7.96 3.39 20.76
N THR A 140 -7.13 2.36 20.98
CA THR A 140 -6.00 2.43 21.90
C THR A 140 -5.03 3.55 21.51
N LEU A 141 -4.64 3.60 20.23
CA LEU A 141 -3.72 4.63 19.74
C LEU A 141 -4.33 6.05 19.81
N LYS A 142 -5.63 6.20 19.55
CA LYS A 142 -6.33 7.48 19.74
C LYS A 142 -6.31 7.92 21.19
N ALA A 143 -6.52 6.99 22.12
CA ALA A 143 -6.44 7.29 23.56
C ALA A 143 -5.01 7.68 24.00
N GLU A 144 -3.98 7.22 23.27
CA GLU A 144 -2.58 7.63 23.45
C GLU A 144 -2.25 8.97 22.79
N GLY A 145 -3.21 9.64 22.12
CA GLY A 145 -3.03 10.94 21.47
C GLY A 145 -2.51 10.89 20.04
N TYR A 146 -2.61 9.73 19.37
CA TYR A 146 -2.28 9.62 17.93
C TYR A 146 -3.46 9.99 17.05
N ASP A 147 -3.18 10.63 15.91
CA ASP A 147 -4.04 10.59 14.75
C ASP A 147 -3.97 9.19 14.14
N VAL A 148 -5.12 8.59 13.85
CA VAL A 148 -5.18 7.20 13.37
C VAL A 148 -6.07 7.07 12.13
N ASN A 149 -5.62 6.30 11.15
CA ASN A 149 -6.39 5.89 9.98
C ASN A 149 -6.44 4.37 9.90
N VAL A 150 -7.63 3.80 9.80
CA VAL A 150 -7.87 2.39 9.49
C VAL A 150 -8.27 2.28 8.03
N ALA A 151 -7.36 1.81 7.19
CA ALA A 151 -7.55 1.69 5.76
C ALA A 151 -7.88 0.24 5.36
N PRO A 152 -9.06 -0.02 4.74
CA PRO A 152 -9.34 -1.31 4.14
C PRO A 152 -8.45 -1.54 2.92
N VAL A 153 -7.81 -2.71 2.85
CA VAL A 153 -6.90 -3.10 1.76
C VAL A 153 -7.56 -4.23 0.97
N PRO A 154 -7.77 -4.06 -0.34
CA PRO A 154 -8.46 -5.04 -1.16
C PRO A 154 -7.60 -6.23 -1.55
N ALA A 155 -6.27 -6.07 -1.61
CA ALA A 155 -5.32 -7.10 -1.98
C ALA A 155 -4.35 -7.39 -0.83
N TYR A 156 -3.83 -8.61 -0.80
CA TYR A 156 -2.78 -9.04 0.11
C TYR A 156 -1.79 -9.90 -0.67
N SER A 157 -0.53 -9.54 -0.61
CA SER A 157 0.53 -10.28 -1.28
C SER A 157 1.53 -10.83 -0.26
N THR A 158 1.98 -12.03 -0.52
CA THR A 158 3.06 -12.68 0.25
C THR A 158 4.42 -12.51 -0.42
N LEU A 159 4.51 -11.67 -1.45
CA LEU A 159 5.72 -11.46 -2.25
C LEU A 159 6.26 -12.77 -2.86
N GLY A 160 5.38 -13.73 -3.11
CA GLY A 160 5.73 -15.05 -3.62
C GLY A 160 6.24 -16.06 -2.58
N TRP A 161 6.37 -15.68 -1.31
CA TRP A 161 6.85 -16.58 -0.24
C TRP A 161 5.97 -17.82 -0.04
N THR A 162 4.69 -17.74 -0.41
CA THR A 162 3.74 -18.85 -0.30
C THR A 162 3.44 -19.55 -1.62
N ASN A 163 4.23 -19.33 -2.66
CA ASN A 163 4.02 -19.99 -3.96
C ASN A 163 4.01 -21.53 -3.86
N TRP A 164 4.76 -22.11 -2.93
CA TRP A 164 4.74 -23.54 -2.65
C TRP A 164 3.43 -24.04 -1.99
N LEU A 165 2.66 -23.13 -1.35
CA LEU A 165 1.33 -23.40 -0.77
C LEU A 165 0.17 -23.06 -1.70
N GLY A 166 0.41 -22.60 -2.92
CA GLY A 166 -0.65 -22.24 -3.87
C GLY A 166 -0.54 -20.84 -4.43
N GLY A 167 0.32 -19.98 -3.87
CA GLY A 167 0.48 -18.58 -4.25
C GLY A 167 -0.67 -17.70 -3.76
N ASP A 168 -0.61 -16.41 -4.08
CA ASP A 168 -1.64 -15.44 -3.71
C ASP A 168 -2.84 -15.56 -4.64
N PRO A 169 -4.09 -15.74 -4.13
CA PRO A 169 -5.27 -15.88 -4.97
C PRO A 169 -5.81 -14.54 -5.46
N LEU A 170 -6.56 -14.55 -6.57
CA LEU A 170 -7.52 -13.50 -6.89
C LEU A 170 -8.62 -13.48 -5.81
N LEU A 171 -9.13 -12.28 -5.48
CA LEU A 171 -10.11 -12.13 -4.41
C LEU A 171 -11.39 -11.43 -4.89
N ASN A 172 -12.51 -11.73 -4.23
CA ASN A 172 -13.79 -11.04 -4.46
C ASN A 172 -13.70 -9.53 -4.22
N THR A 173 -12.72 -9.06 -3.47
CA THR A 173 -12.50 -7.67 -3.11
C THR A 173 -12.04 -6.80 -4.29
N PHE A 174 -11.49 -7.39 -5.35
CA PHE A 174 -10.97 -6.66 -6.52
C PHE A 174 -11.27 -7.30 -7.88
N ILE A 175 -11.74 -8.55 -7.95
CA ILE A 175 -11.97 -9.23 -9.23
C ILE A 175 -12.97 -8.47 -10.14
N GLN A 176 -13.88 -7.70 -9.56
CA GLN A 176 -14.90 -6.91 -10.27
C GLN A 176 -14.41 -5.50 -10.67
N TRP A 177 -13.17 -5.14 -10.39
CA TRP A 177 -12.65 -3.82 -10.77
C TRP A 177 -12.63 -3.65 -12.29
N PRO A 178 -12.66 -2.42 -12.81
CA PRO A 178 -12.45 -2.15 -14.23
C PRO A 178 -11.22 -2.87 -14.78
N GLU A 179 -11.27 -3.28 -16.05
CA GLU A 179 -10.25 -4.16 -16.66
C GLU A 179 -8.82 -3.64 -16.45
N ALA A 180 -8.57 -2.38 -16.76
CA ALA A 180 -7.23 -1.81 -16.60
C ALA A 180 -6.76 -1.73 -15.14
N GLU A 181 -7.68 -1.54 -14.20
CA GLU A 181 -7.38 -1.49 -12.76
C GLU A 181 -7.08 -2.89 -12.20
N LEU A 182 -7.79 -3.91 -12.70
CA LEU A 182 -7.48 -5.31 -12.38
C LEU A 182 -6.11 -5.72 -12.92
N ALA A 183 -5.80 -5.37 -14.17
CA ALA A 183 -4.48 -5.62 -14.77
C ALA A 183 -3.37 -4.91 -14.00
N ARG A 184 -3.61 -3.65 -13.62
CA ARG A 184 -2.71 -2.86 -12.80
C ARG A 184 -2.35 -3.58 -11.50
N LEU A 185 -3.35 -4.05 -10.75
CA LEU A 185 -3.13 -4.74 -9.49
C LEU A 185 -2.32 -6.03 -9.70
N ILE A 186 -2.70 -6.87 -10.66
CA ILE A 186 -2.00 -8.14 -10.93
C ILE A 186 -0.54 -7.88 -11.30
N PHE A 187 -0.26 -6.90 -12.15
CA PHE A 187 1.11 -6.60 -12.59
C PHE A 187 1.95 -5.98 -11.47
N HIS A 188 1.34 -5.14 -10.61
CA HIS A 188 1.97 -4.56 -9.44
C HIS A 188 2.45 -5.64 -8.46
N GLU A 189 1.56 -6.52 -8.06
CA GLU A 189 1.86 -7.58 -7.09
C GLU A 189 2.87 -8.60 -7.64
N LEU A 190 2.80 -8.90 -8.94
CA LEU A 190 3.82 -9.74 -9.59
C LEU A 190 5.18 -9.05 -9.70
N ALA A 191 5.22 -7.72 -9.83
CA ALA A 191 6.47 -6.96 -9.84
C ALA A 191 7.22 -7.07 -8.52
N HIS A 192 6.52 -7.08 -7.38
CA HIS A 192 7.14 -7.32 -6.08
C HIS A 192 7.82 -8.69 -5.96
N GLN A 193 7.42 -9.66 -6.78
CA GLN A 193 8.07 -10.98 -6.82
C GLN A 193 9.31 -11.00 -7.72
N VAL A 194 9.51 -9.98 -8.57
CA VAL A 194 10.75 -9.79 -9.35
C VAL A 194 11.84 -9.21 -8.46
N LEU A 195 11.50 -8.16 -7.71
CA LEU A 195 12.46 -7.41 -6.91
C LEU A 195 11.82 -6.87 -5.64
N TYR A 196 12.45 -7.16 -4.51
CA TYR A 196 12.05 -6.64 -3.20
C TYR A 196 13.28 -6.33 -2.33
N VAL A 197 13.38 -5.11 -1.84
CA VAL A 197 14.44 -4.65 -0.93
C VAL A 197 13.87 -4.54 0.47
N LYS A 198 14.43 -5.31 1.41
CA LYS A 198 13.99 -5.29 2.81
C LYS A 198 14.13 -3.88 3.39
N ASP A 199 13.14 -3.45 4.16
CA ASP A 199 13.09 -2.17 4.88
C ASP A 199 13.12 -0.91 3.96
N ASP A 200 12.80 -1.06 2.66
CA ASP A 200 12.71 0.06 1.73
C ASP A 200 11.38 0.08 0.95
N THR A 201 10.31 0.42 1.66
CA THR A 201 8.96 0.49 1.09
C THR A 201 8.89 1.46 -0.09
N ALA A 202 9.51 2.65 0.00
CA ALA A 202 9.47 3.65 -1.08
C ALA A 202 10.08 3.11 -2.38
N PHE A 203 11.20 2.40 -2.30
CA PHE A 203 11.83 1.73 -3.45
C PHE A 203 10.89 0.68 -4.05
N ASN A 204 10.39 -0.24 -3.21
CA ASN A 204 9.59 -1.38 -3.64
C ASN A 204 8.29 -0.95 -4.32
N GLU A 205 7.54 -0.04 -3.71
CA GLU A 205 6.27 0.45 -4.24
C GLU A 205 6.45 1.27 -5.52
N SER A 206 7.51 2.09 -5.58
CA SER A 206 7.80 2.88 -6.78
C SER A 206 8.26 2.01 -7.95
N PHE A 207 9.05 0.98 -7.69
CA PHE A 207 9.43 -0.03 -8.69
C PHE A 207 8.18 -0.73 -9.24
N ALA A 208 7.35 -1.29 -8.35
CA ALA A 208 6.13 -1.99 -8.74
C ALA A 208 5.17 -1.05 -9.51
N THR A 209 5.04 0.21 -9.09
CA THR A 209 4.23 1.22 -9.79
C THR A 209 4.74 1.52 -11.20
N ALA A 210 6.05 1.58 -11.41
CA ALA A 210 6.61 1.79 -12.76
C ALA A 210 6.33 0.58 -13.67
N VAL A 211 6.45 -0.64 -13.14
CA VAL A 211 6.12 -1.90 -13.85
C VAL A 211 4.64 -1.97 -14.18
N GLU A 212 3.75 -1.71 -13.20
CA GLU A 212 2.30 -1.74 -13.42
C GLU A 212 1.88 -0.78 -14.53
N ARG A 213 2.38 0.47 -14.53
CA ARG A 213 2.05 1.47 -15.55
C ARG A 213 2.51 1.06 -16.94
N ALA A 214 3.74 0.54 -17.03
CA ALA A 214 4.27 0.04 -18.30
C ALA A 214 3.48 -1.19 -18.80
N GLY A 215 3.16 -2.10 -17.89
CA GLY A 215 2.39 -3.31 -18.16
C GLY A 215 0.97 -2.99 -18.63
N VAL A 216 0.26 -2.10 -17.95
CA VAL A 216 -1.11 -1.72 -18.35
C VAL A 216 -1.14 -1.03 -19.70
N ARG A 217 -0.18 -0.12 -20.00
CA ARG A 217 -0.09 0.47 -21.35
C ARG A 217 0.08 -0.58 -22.44
N ARG A 218 0.93 -1.61 -22.21
CA ARG A 218 1.11 -2.72 -23.16
C ARG A 218 -0.12 -3.62 -23.25
N TRP A 219 -0.80 -3.89 -22.12
CA TRP A 219 -2.05 -4.64 -22.09
C TRP A 219 -3.12 -3.96 -22.94
N ILE A 220 -3.32 -2.64 -22.76
CA ILE A 220 -4.29 -1.85 -23.53
C ILE A 220 -3.95 -1.89 -25.03
N ALA A 221 -2.67 -1.75 -25.39
CA ALA A 221 -2.22 -1.86 -26.78
C ALA A 221 -2.48 -3.28 -27.35
N HIS A 222 -2.22 -4.32 -26.57
CA HIS A 222 -2.51 -5.71 -26.92
C HIS A 222 -4.02 -5.96 -27.14
N ARG A 223 -4.87 -5.34 -26.31
CA ARG A 223 -6.33 -5.45 -26.44
C ARG A 223 -6.89 -4.72 -27.66
N GLY A 224 -6.22 -3.67 -28.14
CA GLY A 224 -6.67 -2.87 -29.28
C GLY A 224 -8.01 -2.15 -29.07
N ASP A 225 -8.47 -2.02 -27.81
CA ASP A 225 -9.76 -1.44 -27.44
C ASP A 225 -9.60 0.06 -27.11
N ALA A 226 -10.13 0.92 -27.99
CA ALA A 226 -10.07 2.37 -27.84
C ALA A 226 -10.89 2.87 -26.62
N GLY A 227 -11.99 2.19 -26.28
CA GLY A 227 -12.80 2.52 -25.11
C GLY A 227 -12.04 2.23 -23.81
N LEU A 228 -11.35 1.08 -23.75
CA LEU A 228 -10.48 0.74 -22.62
C LEU A 228 -9.33 1.76 -22.48
N ALA A 229 -8.70 2.16 -23.59
CA ALA A 229 -7.65 3.16 -23.59
C ALA A 229 -8.14 4.53 -23.06
N GLN A 230 -9.31 4.97 -23.50
CA GLN A 230 -9.92 6.21 -23.04
C GLN A 230 -10.28 6.18 -21.55
N ALA A 231 -10.91 5.09 -21.10
CA ALA A 231 -11.28 4.89 -19.70
C ALA A 231 -10.05 4.90 -18.78
N TYR A 232 -8.98 4.22 -19.18
CA TYR A 232 -7.73 4.21 -18.42
C TYR A 232 -7.05 5.58 -18.40
N ALA A 233 -7.03 6.30 -19.50
CA ALA A 233 -6.49 7.67 -19.55
C ALA A 233 -7.27 8.62 -18.63
N GLN A 234 -8.58 8.46 -18.51
CA GLN A 234 -9.39 9.22 -17.54
C GLN A 234 -9.07 8.85 -16.09
N TYR A 235 -8.96 7.55 -15.81
CA TYR A 235 -8.55 7.04 -14.50
C TYR A 235 -7.19 7.61 -14.07
N GLU A 236 -6.16 7.53 -14.93
CA GLU A 236 -4.82 8.05 -14.65
C GLU A 236 -4.82 9.55 -14.36
N ARG A 237 -5.57 10.34 -15.13
CA ARG A 237 -5.70 11.78 -14.87
C ARG A 237 -6.33 12.06 -13.50
N ARG A 238 -7.48 11.43 -13.19
CA ARG A 238 -8.15 11.61 -11.90
C ARG A 238 -7.27 11.14 -10.73
N ARG A 239 -6.55 10.03 -10.90
CA ARG A 239 -5.61 9.52 -9.90
C ARG A 239 -4.44 10.49 -9.68
N ALA A 240 -3.88 11.05 -10.75
CA ALA A 240 -2.81 12.06 -10.66
C ALA A 240 -3.29 13.34 -9.96
N ASP A 241 -4.48 13.84 -10.29
CA ASP A 241 -5.09 14.98 -9.63
C ASP A 241 -5.32 14.71 -8.13
N PHE A 242 -5.87 13.54 -7.79
CA PHE A 242 -6.13 13.13 -6.42
C PHE A 242 -4.84 13.04 -5.60
N LEU A 243 -3.81 12.36 -6.13
CA LEU A 243 -2.51 12.27 -5.46
C LEU A 243 -1.85 13.64 -5.32
N GLY A 244 -1.90 14.47 -6.37
CA GLY A 244 -1.38 15.83 -6.34
C GLY A 244 -2.04 16.68 -5.25
N LEU A 245 -3.38 16.56 -5.12
CA LEU A 245 -4.14 17.23 -4.07
C LEU A 245 -3.67 16.80 -2.66
N LEU A 246 -3.51 15.50 -2.42
CA LEU A 246 -3.09 15.00 -1.12
C LEU A 246 -1.64 15.39 -0.79
N LEU A 247 -0.72 15.31 -1.75
CA LEU A 247 0.68 15.67 -1.58
C LEU A 247 0.88 17.18 -1.33
N GLU A 248 0.12 18.04 -2.02
CA GLU A 248 0.11 19.48 -1.78
C GLU A 248 -0.28 19.81 -0.33
N HIS A 249 -1.39 19.25 0.15
CA HIS A 249 -1.86 19.51 1.51
C HIS A 249 -0.99 18.83 2.57
N ARG A 250 -0.34 17.71 2.23
CA ARG A 250 0.70 17.12 3.08
C ARG A 250 1.90 18.07 3.25
N ALA A 251 2.34 18.76 2.19
CA ALA A 251 3.39 19.76 2.27
C ALA A 251 2.97 20.96 3.13
N GLN A 252 1.73 21.44 2.98
CA GLN A 252 1.18 22.49 3.84
C GLN A 252 1.13 22.10 5.32
N LEU A 253 0.82 20.82 5.64
CA LEU A 253 0.94 20.30 7.01
C LEU A 253 2.38 20.27 7.51
N ALA A 254 3.34 19.87 6.67
CA ALA A 254 4.75 19.87 7.04
C ALA A 254 5.23 21.29 7.41
N GLU A 255 4.86 22.28 6.64
CA GLU A 255 5.13 23.69 6.93
C GLU A 255 4.46 24.14 8.23
N ALA A 256 3.18 23.79 8.44
CA ALA A 256 2.43 24.14 9.64
C ALA A 256 3.06 23.56 10.92
N PHE A 257 3.61 22.34 10.85
CA PHE A 257 4.25 21.66 11.97
C PHE A 257 5.69 22.10 12.20
N GLY A 258 6.43 22.43 11.14
CA GLY A 258 7.81 22.91 11.19
C GLY A 258 7.95 24.38 11.66
N ALA A 259 6.88 25.17 11.58
CA ALA A 259 6.93 26.55 12.00
C ALA A 259 7.16 26.72 13.51
N ALA A 260 7.95 27.74 13.89
CA ALA A 260 8.14 28.14 15.27
C ALA A 260 6.82 28.75 15.81
N ALA A 261 5.94 27.89 16.33
CA ALA A 261 4.64 28.26 16.86
C ALA A 261 4.27 27.33 18.03
N ASP A 262 3.36 27.77 18.89
CA ASP A 262 2.78 26.91 19.92
C ASP A 262 1.85 25.85 19.31
N ASP A 263 1.53 24.82 20.11
CA ASP A 263 0.70 23.71 19.67
C ASP A 263 -0.75 24.14 19.36
N ALA A 264 -1.27 25.16 20.01
CA ALA A 264 -2.61 25.70 19.71
C ALA A 264 -2.65 26.30 18.29
N THR A 265 -1.63 27.07 17.93
CA THR A 265 -1.45 27.63 16.59
C THR A 265 -1.24 26.51 15.54
N ARG A 266 -0.41 25.51 15.84
CA ARG A 266 -0.21 24.35 14.94
C ARG A 266 -1.52 23.59 14.69
N ARG A 267 -2.34 23.36 15.73
CA ARG A 267 -3.67 22.74 15.62
C ARG A 267 -4.63 23.61 14.79
N ALA A 268 -4.62 24.92 14.96
CA ALA A 268 -5.45 25.81 14.14
C ALA A 268 -5.06 25.73 12.66
N ARG A 269 -3.76 25.75 12.34
CA ARG A 269 -3.26 25.58 10.97
C ARG A 269 -3.61 24.22 10.40
N LYS A 270 -3.46 23.15 11.17
CA LYS A 270 -3.86 21.79 10.77
C LYS A 270 -5.33 21.75 10.36
N ARG A 271 -6.25 22.30 11.15
CA ARG A 271 -7.68 22.37 10.79
C ARG A 271 -7.90 23.10 9.49
N ALA A 272 -7.29 24.28 9.32
CA ALA A 272 -7.40 25.08 8.09
C ALA A 272 -6.91 24.31 6.85
N VAL A 273 -5.83 23.53 6.95
CA VAL A 273 -5.33 22.68 5.85
C VAL A 273 -6.36 21.60 5.48
N PHE A 274 -6.99 20.93 6.44
CA PHE A 274 -8.01 19.91 6.14
C PHE A 274 -9.30 20.49 5.59
N GLU A 275 -9.73 21.66 6.05
CA GLU A 275 -10.87 22.40 5.49
C GLU A 275 -10.59 22.81 4.02
N HIS A 276 -9.37 23.31 3.76
CA HIS A 276 -8.94 23.65 2.41
C HIS A 276 -8.84 22.41 1.50
N LEU A 277 -8.33 21.29 2.01
CA LEU A 277 -8.28 20.02 1.29
C LEU A 277 -9.68 19.57 0.83
N GLN A 278 -10.66 19.61 1.73
CA GLN A 278 -12.03 19.24 1.38
C GLN A 278 -12.66 20.21 0.37
N ALA A 279 -12.42 21.52 0.49
CA ALA A 279 -12.91 22.51 -0.46
C ALA A 279 -12.27 22.32 -1.84
N SER A 280 -10.96 22.07 -1.88
CA SER A 280 -10.22 21.80 -3.12
C SER A 280 -10.65 20.50 -3.80
N TYR A 281 -10.96 19.45 -3.03
CA TYR A 281 -11.54 18.22 -3.58
C TYR A 281 -12.89 18.48 -4.26
N ARG A 282 -13.83 19.17 -3.60
CA ARG A 282 -15.13 19.50 -4.18
C ARG A 282 -14.98 20.27 -5.48
N ARG A 283 -14.11 21.28 -5.50
CA ARG A 283 -13.84 22.07 -6.71
C ARG A 283 -13.29 21.21 -7.86
N ILE A 284 -12.28 20.37 -7.61
CA ILE A 284 -11.73 19.48 -8.64
C ILE A 284 -12.78 18.49 -9.14
N LYS A 285 -13.59 17.93 -8.25
CA LYS A 285 -14.68 17.01 -8.58
C LYS A 285 -15.68 17.67 -9.55
N ASP A 286 -16.10 18.91 -9.27
CA ASP A 286 -17.12 19.59 -10.05
C ASP A 286 -16.54 20.16 -11.36
N GLU A 287 -15.41 20.86 -11.30
CA GLU A 287 -14.86 21.60 -12.45
C GLU A 287 -14.04 20.72 -13.41
N ARG A 288 -13.36 19.67 -12.91
CA ARG A 288 -12.43 18.89 -13.73
C ARG A 288 -12.88 17.47 -13.99
N TRP A 289 -13.66 16.88 -13.07
CA TRP A 289 -14.06 15.47 -13.16
C TRP A 289 -15.51 15.26 -13.54
N GLY A 290 -16.28 16.34 -13.79
CA GLY A 290 -17.68 16.26 -14.18
C GLY A 290 -18.57 15.57 -13.15
N GLY A 291 -18.29 15.79 -11.85
CA GLY A 291 -19.04 15.19 -10.75
C GLY A 291 -18.64 13.75 -10.39
N PHE A 292 -17.51 13.23 -10.91
CA PHE A 292 -17.07 11.87 -10.60
C PHE A 292 -16.86 11.65 -9.10
N ALA A 293 -17.62 10.71 -8.50
CA ALA A 293 -17.70 10.47 -7.06
C ALA A 293 -16.77 9.36 -6.54
N GLY A 294 -15.83 8.86 -7.35
CA GLY A 294 -15.03 7.68 -6.99
C GLY A 294 -14.14 7.86 -5.77
N TYR A 295 -13.84 9.10 -5.37
CA TYR A 295 -13.07 9.42 -4.17
C TYR A 295 -13.90 9.97 -3.00
N ASP A 296 -15.24 10.11 -3.15
CA ASP A 296 -16.11 10.63 -2.08
C ASP A 296 -15.91 9.85 -0.77
N ARG A 297 -15.87 8.53 -0.83
CA ARG A 297 -15.67 7.67 0.35
C ARG A 297 -14.40 8.01 1.16
N PHE A 298 -13.36 8.57 0.53
CA PHE A 298 -12.16 9.03 1.23
C PHE A 298 -12.44 10.31 2.01
N PHE A 299 -13.26 11.23 1.47
CA PHE A 299 -13.55 12.54 2.03
C PHE A 299 -14.78 12.56 2.94
N ASP A 300 -15.67 11.55 2.89
CA ASP A 300 -16.88 11.43 3.75
C ASP A 300 -16.56 11.06 5.20
N ARG A 301 -15.29 10.91 5.54
CA ARG A 301 -14.79 10.63 6.87
C ARG A 301 -14.04 11.83 7.44
N GLU A 302 -13.89 11.87 8.76
CA GLU A 302 -12.98 12.82 9.39
C GLU A 302 -11.53 12.49 9.02
N LEU A 303 -10.91 13.36 8.21
CA LEU A 303 -9.51 13.22 7.82
C LEU A 303 -8.60 13.75 8.92
N ASN A 304 -7.45 13.11 9.10
CA ASN A 304 -6.42 13.50 10.04
C ASN A 304 -5.02 13.28 9.45
N THR A 305 -3.99 13.62 10.20
CA THR A 305 -2.60 13.59 9.73
C THR A 305 -2.16 12.19 9.25
N ALA A 306 -2.66 11.10 9.86
CA ALA A 306 -2.32 9.74 9.46
C ALA A 306 -2.78 9.41 8.01
N HIS A 307 -3.85 10.05 7.52
CA HIS A 307 -4.31 9.86 6.12
C HIS A 307 -3.29 10.43 5.13
N LEU A 308 -2.76 11.64 5.38
CA LEU A 308 -1.81 12.29 4.49
C LEU A 308 -0.39 11.76 4.65
N ALA A 309 -0.01 11.35 5.85
CA ALA A 309 1.30 10.74 6.10
C ALA A 309 1.48 9.43 5.33
N ALA A 310 0.44 8.60 5.26
CA ALA A 310 0.47 7.33 4.51
C ALA A 310 0.70 7.54 3.00
N VAL A 311 0.21 8.65 2.41
CA VAL A 311 0.36 8.92 0.97
C VAL A 311 1.80 9.16 0.56
N GLY A 312 2.61 9.82 1.41
CA GLY A 312 4.00 10.17 1.09
C GLY A 312 4.93 8.96 0.96
N ALA A 313 4.61 7.85 1.63
CA ALA A 313 5.49 6.68 1.70
C ALA A 313 5.56 5.83 0.41
N TYR A 314 4.68 6.09 -0.58
CA TYR A 314 4.45 5.14 -1.67
C TYR A 314 4.82 5.65 -3.07
N ASN A 315 5.19 6.93 -3.26
CA ASN A 315 5.31 7.49 -4.60
C ASN A 315 6.63 8.23 -4.91
N ASP A 316 7.56 8.29 -3.98
CA ASP A 316 8.72 9.20 -4.05
C ASP A 316 9.65 8.91 -5.25
N TRP A 317 9.83 7.64 -5.63
CA TRP A 317 10.78 7.23 -6.68
C TRP A 317 10.13 6.82 -8.00
N VAL A 318 8.81 6.93 -8.16
CA VAL A 318 8.13 6.56 -9.42
C VAL A 318 8.72 7.30 -10.63
N PRO A 319 8.98 8.63 -10.58
CA PRO A 319 9.59 9.33 -11.71
C PRO A 319 11.01 8.82 -12.05
N ALA A 320 11.79 8.41 -11.04
CA ALA A 320 13.12 7.85 -11.24
C ALA A 320 13.06 6.50 -11.96
N PHE A 321 12.15 5.61 -11.55
CA PHE A 321 11.97 4.32 -12.20
C PHE A 321 11.39 4.44 -13.61
N GLU A 322 10.48 5.40 -13.85
CA GLU A 322 9.98 5.67 -15.20
C GLU A 322 11.11 6.20 -16.12
N ALA A 323 11.97 7.08 -15.61
CA ALA A 323 13.16 7.55 -16.33
C ALA A 323 14.16 6.40 -16.60
N LEU A 324 14.36 5.52 -15.61
CA LEU A 324 15.19 4.32 -15.78
C LEU A 324 14.65 3.41 -16.88
N LEU A 325 13.34 3.15 -16.89
CA LEU A 325 12.70 2.35 -17.94
C LEU A 325 12.88 2.96 -19.34
N GLN A 326 12.73 4.28 -19.45
CA GLN A 326 13.00 5.00 -20.71
C GLN A 326 14.45 4.87 -21.15
N ARG A 327 15.41 5.04 -20.22
CA ARG A 327 16.85 4.88 -20.46
C ARG A 327 17.20 3.48 -20.96
N GLU A 328 16.51 2.46 -20.47
CA GLU A 328 16.63 1.08 -20.92
C GLU A 328 15.83 0.80 -22.22
N GLY A 329 15.37 1.84 -22.92
CA GLY A 329 14.65 1.74 -24.19
C GLY A 329 13.26 1.13 -24.05
N GLY A 330 12.65 1.21 -22.88
CA GLY A 330 11.35 0.62 -22.57
C GLY A 330 11.38 -0.91 -22.44
N ALA A 331 12.55 -1.56 -22.49
CA ALA A 331 12.67 -3.03 -22.43
C ALA A 331 12.64 -3.49 -20.96
N LEU A 332 11.55 -4.16 -20.52
CA LEU A 332 11.38 -4.61 -19.14
C LEU A 332 12.51 -5.52 -18.64
N PRO A 333 13.04 -6.50 -19.40
CA PRO A 333 14.15 -7.32 -18.91
C PRO A 333 15.41 -6.49 -18.58
N ARG A 334 15.74 -5.49 -19.41
CA ARG A 334 16.87 -4.58 -19.15
C ARG A 334 16.59 -3.67 -17.96
N PHE A 335 15.36 -3.19 -17.85
CA PHE A 335 14.90 -2.39 -16.72
C PHE A 335 14.98 -3.18 -15.39
N PHE A 336 14.55 -4.45 -15.37
CA PHE A 336 14.67 -5.30 -14.17
C PHE A 336 16.13 -5.46 -13.75
N ALA A 337 17.02 -5.79 -14.69
CA ALA A 337 18.45 -5.91 -14.41
C ALA A 337 19.08 -4.57 -13.92
N ALA A 338 18.60 -3.42 -14.41
CA ALA A 338 19.05 -2.11 -13.95
C ALA A 338 18.53 -1.80 -12.54
N ALA A 339 17.27 -2.14 -12.24
CA ALA A 339 16.68 -1.98 -10.91
C ALA A 339 17.34 -2.90 -9.86
N GLU A 340 17.70 -4.13 -10.22
CA GLU A 340 18.46 -5.05 -9.38
C GLU A 340 19.84 -4.48 -9.00
N ARG A 341 20.53 -3.83 -9.94
CA ARG A 341 21.82 -3.15 -9.65
C ARG A 341 21.63 -2.02 -8.64
N LEU A 342 20.54 -1.24 -8.75
CA LEU A 342 20.21 -0.22 -7.74
C LEU A 342 19.88 -0.85 -6.38
N ALA A 343 19.11 -1.93 -6.36
CA ALA A 343 18.71 -2.63 -5.15
C ALA A 343 19.92 -3.18 -4.36
N ALA A 344 20.99 -3.57 -5.07
CA ALA A 344 22.23 -4.07 -4.46
C ALA A 344 23.05 -2.98 -3.74
N LEU A 345 22.80 -1.69 -4.00
CA LEU A 345 23.51 -0.58 -3.35
C LEU A 345 23.06 -0.40 -1.89
N PRO A 346 23.94 0.07 -1.00
CA PRO A 346 23.54 0.59 0.29
C PRO A 346 22.48 1.69 0.14
N LYS A 347 21.54 1.80 1.13
CA LYS A 347 20.38 2.70 1.01
C LYS A 347 20.74 4.14 0.60
N GLY A 348 21.77 4.73 1.22
CA GLY A 348 22.19 6.12 0.90
C GLY A 348 22.67 6.30 -0.55
N GLU A 349 23.44 5.32 -1.08
CA GLU A 349 23.91 5.32 -2.46
C GLU A 349 22.76 5.04 -3.44
N ARG A 350 21.86 4.14 -3.10
CA ARG A 350 20.65 3.84 -3.88
C ARG A 350 19.76 5.08 -3.99
N ASP A 351 19.49 5.76 -2.88
CA ASP A 351 18.68 6.98 -2.86
C ASP A 351 19.35 8.11 -3.67
N ALA A 352 20.69 8.23 -3.63
CA ALA A 352 21.44 9.20 -4.45
C ALA A 352 21.35 8.87 -5.95
N ALA A 353 21.48 7.59 -6.31
CA ALA A 353 21.35 7.13 -7.69
C ALA A 353 19.95 7.35 -8.23
N LEU A 354 18.89 7.09 -7.43
CA LEU A 354 17.51 7.37 -7.81
C LEU A 354 17.25 8.87 -8.00
N ARG A 355 17.77 9.73 -7.10
CA ARG A 355 17.69 11.19 -7.26
C ARG A 355 18.33 11.66 -8.56
N ALA A 356 19.45 11.09 -8.94
CA ALA A 356 20.14 11.44 -10.19
C ALA A 356 19.36 11.05 -11.46
N LEU A 357 18.42 10.11 -11.35
CA LEU A 357 17.54 9.69 -12.45
C LEU A 357 16.31 10.61 -12.62
N VAL A 358 15.91 11.33 -11.57
CA VAL A 358 14.72 12.20 -11.64
C VAL A 358 14.98 13.36 -12.59
N PRO A 359 14.13 13.58 -13.64
CA PRO A 359 14.29 14.70 -14.55
C PRO A 359 14.25 16.05 -13.83
N ALA A 360 15.05 17.00 -14.25
CA ALA A 360 15.23 18.32 -13.62
C ALA A 360 13.94 19.13 -13.38
N GLY A 361 12.84 18.82 -14.05
CA GLY A 361 11.52 19.47 -13.85
C GLY A 361 10.60 18.77 -12.84
N ALA A 362 10.92 17.54 -12.40
CA ALA A 362 10.10 16.77 -11.47
C ALA A 362 10.47 17.02 -9.99
N ASN A 363 11.67 17.54 -9.73
CA ASN A 363 12.20 17.77 -8.38
C ASN A 363 11.51 18.88 -7.58
N ALA A 364 10.75 19.75 -8.20
CA ALA A 364 10.08 20.85 -7.48
C ALA A 364 8.94 20.40 -6.55
N ARG A 365 8.47 19.14 -6.68
CA ARG A 365 7.34 18.60 -5.89
C ARG A 365 7.77 17.67 -4.76
N THR A 366 9.00 17.13 -4.76
CA THR A 366 9.49 16.15 -3.78
C THR A 366 10.46 16.72 -2.74
N ALA A 367 11.08 17.88 -3.00
CA ALA A 367 12.08 18.47 -2.11
C ALA A 367 11.52 19.05 -0.79
N ALA A 368 10.20 19.17 -0.64
CA ALA A 368 9.55 19.72 0.56
C ALA A 368 9.24 18.67 1.67
N GLY A 369 9.72 17.44 1.54
CA GLY A 369 9.33 16.34 2.46
C GLY A 369 10.48 15.55 3.10
N GLY A 370 11.72 15.97 2.94
CA GLY A 370 12.88 15.24 3.47
C GLY A 370 13.77 16.14 4.34
N GLY A 371 13.47 16.23 5.62
CA GLY A 371 14.28 16.83 6.66
C GLY A 371 13.82 16.29 8.01
#